data_b0981568941468c340eb6ff72da73025
#
_entry.id   b0981568941468c340eb6ff72da73025
#
_cell.length_a   1.000
_cell.length_b   1.000
_cell.length_c   1.000
_cell.angle_alpha   90.00
_cell.angle_beta   90.00
_cell.angle_gamma   90.00
#
_symmetry.space_group_name_H-M   'P 1'
#
loop_
_entity.id
_entity.type
_entity.pdbx_description
1 polymer ?
#
loop_
_entity_poly.entity_id
_entity_poly.type
_entity_poly.pdbx_seq_one_letter_code
_entity_poly.pdbx_strand_id
1 'polypeptide(L)'
;TWHSVFTTWVFALCVRFGRLFGSDNLGCCLYMALQTGLLCYAVARSLSLMRRLGSSRRWQLAGMAFFCLTPIWGAYCIMLGKDTLFTATVLLWLVQTVEWARGLRRWGPGRWALYALTALLICLWRNNGLYLALPCLLVFALALARRGDRLRMGGVAAGVLAVMLAFDNLLVPALGIVDNRASGVYSLPFQ
;
A
#
# COMPACT_ATOMS: atom_id res chain seq x y z
N THR A 1 9.93 -3.72 -16.63
CA THR A 1 8.80 -4.59 -16.22
C THR A 1 7.61 -3.75 -15.77
N TRP A 2 6.39 -4.12 -16.22
CA TRP A 2 5.14 -3.44 -15.84
C TRP A 2 4.77 -3.66 -14.37
N HIS A 3 5.37 -4.64 -13.73
CA HIS A 3 5.17 -4.96 -12.32
C HIS A 3 6.34 -4.47 -11.48
N SER A 4 6.05 -4.01 -10.26
CA SER A 4 7.11 -3.70 -9.32
C SER A 4 7.85 -4.99 -8.94
N VAL A 5 9.16 -4.91 -8.79
CA VAL A 5 10.02 -6.04 -8.38
C VAL A 5 9.53 -6.62 -7.05
N PHE A 6 9.15 -5.75 -6.12
CA PHE A 6 8.66 -6.14 -4.81
C PHE A 6 7.37 -6.99 -4.87
N THR A 7 6.38 -6.59 -5.70
CA THR A 7 5.16 -7.39 -5.89
C THR A 7 5.46 -8.76 -6.45
N THR A 8 6.39 -8.83 -7.42
CA THR A 8 6.83 -10.09 -8.00
C THR A 8 7.47 -10.99 -6.95
N TRP A 9 8.26 -10.45 -6.02
CA TRP A 9 8.86 -11.23 -4.93
C TRP A 9 7.82 -11.77 -3.96
N VAL A 10 6.85 -10.95 -3.55
CA VAL A 10 5.77 -11.40 -2.67
C VAL A 10 4.98 -12.53 -3.33
N PHE A 11 4.65 -12.40 -4.61
CA PHE A 11 3.99 -13.44 -5.37
C PHE A 11 4.84 -14.71 -5.47
N ALA A 12 6.13 -14.57 -5.81
CA ALA A 12 7.06 -15.70 -5.88
C ALA A 12 7.20 -16.43 -4.55
N LEU A 13 7.20 -15.71 -3.42
CA LEU A 13 7.20 -16.32 -2.09
C LEU A 13 5.95 -17.16 -1.86
N CYS A 14 4.78 -16.65 -2.23
CA CYS A 14 3.53 -17.40 -2.10
C CYS A 14 3.55 -18.66 -2.96
N VAL A 15 4.04 -18.58 -4.21
CA VAL A 15 4.16 -19.73 -5.11
C VAL A 15 5.18 -20.74 -4.58
N ARG A 16 6.34 -20.29 -4.10
CA ARG A 16 7.33 -21.18 -3.49
C ARG A 16 6.75 -21.92 -2.28
N PHE A 17 6.01 -21.23 -1.44
CA PHE A 17 5.31 -21.85 -0.32
C PHE A 17 4.29 -22.89 -0.79
N GLY A 18 3.49 -22.59 -1.83
CA GLY A 18 2.54 -23.55 -2.42
C GLY A 18 3.24 -24.80 -2.97
N ARG A 19 4.42 -24.65 -3.58
CA ARG A 19 5.23 -25.76 -4.10
C ARG A 19 5.75 -26.70 -3.00
N LEU A 20 5.96 -26.23 -1.80
CA LEU A 20 6.30 -27.10 -0.66
C LEU A 20 5.20 -28.12 -0.36
N PHE A 21 3.96 -27.81 -0.75
CA PHE A 21 2.80 -28.70 -0.65
C PHE A 21 2.41 -29.32 -2.00
N GLY A 22 3.29 -29.23 -3.02
CA GLY A 22 3.08 -29.86 -4.32
C GLY A 22 2.09 -29.14 -5.25
N SER A 23 1.70 -27.88 -4.98
CA SER A 23 0.68 -27.19 -5.77
C SER A 23 0.98 -25.71 -5.99
N ASP A 24 1.17 -25.31 -7.25
CA ASP A 24 1.29 -23.89 -7.63
C ASP A 24 -0.03 -23.15 -7.40
N ASN A 25 -1.18 -23.82 -7.56
CA ASN A 25 -2.49 -23.24 -7.30
C ASN A 25 -2.67 -22.82 -5.84
N LEU A 26 -2.09 -23.58 -4.89
CA LEU A 26 -2.10 -23.20 -3.48
C LEU A 26 -1.35 -21.87 -3.26
N GLY A 27 -0.25 -21.66 -3.97
CA GLY A 27 0.50 -20.41 -3.94
C GLY A 27 -0.33 -19.22 -4.45
N CYS A 28 -1.05 -19.40 -5.56
CA CYS A 28 -1.96 -18.39 -6.07
C CYS A 28 -3.11 -18.10 -5.10
N CYS A 29 -3.71 -19.13 -4.50
CA CYS A 29 -4.74 -18.97 -3.48
C CYS A 29 -4.23 -18.22 -2.26
N LEU A 30 -3.00 -18.49 -1.81
CA LEU A 30 -2.38 -17.78 -0.70
C LEU A 30 -2.20 -16.29 -0.99
N TYR A 31 -1.74 -15.95 -2.21
CA TYR A 31 -1.60 -14.56 -2.62
C TYR A 31 -2.97 -13.84 -2.68
N MET A 32 -4.00 -14.49 -3.25
CA MET A 32 -5.37 -13.96 -3.26
C MET A 32 -5.93 -13.79 -1.84
N ALA A 33 -5.68 -14.72 -0.93
CA ALA A 33 -6.08 -14.61 0.46
C ALA A 33 -5.38 -13.44 1.17
N LEU A 34 -4.09 -13.24 0.92
CA LEU A 34 -3.31 -12.12 1.46
C LEU A 34 -3.89 -10.77 1.01
N GLN A 35 -4.12 -10.58 -0.28
CA GLN A 35 -4.64 -9.31 -0.81
C GLN A 35 -6.08 -9.05 -0.36
N THR A 36 -6.93 -10.07 -0.35
CA THR A 36 -8.32 -9.97 0.13
C THR A 36 -8.37 -9.65 1.62
N GLY A 37 -7.57 -10.36 2.42
CA GLY A 37 -7.47 -10.12 3.86
C GLY A 37 -7.00 -8.68 4.18
N LEU A 38 -5.99 -8.18 3.45
CA LEU A 38 -5.51 -6.82 3.63
C LEU A 38 -6.58 -5.79 3.24
N LEU A 39 -7.30 -6.01 2.13
CA LEU A 39 -8.40 -5.13 1.71
C LEU A 39 -9.54 -5.12 2.73
N CYS A 40 -9.99 -6.29 3.16
CA CYS A 40 -11.03 -6.41 4.20
C CYS A 40 -10.61 -5.71 5.50
N TYR A 41 -9.36 -5.88 5.92
CA TYR A 41 -8.82 -5.18 7.09
C TYR A 41 -8.83 -3.65 6.89
N ALA A 42 -8.41 -3.17 5.72
CA ALA A 42 -8.40 -1.74 5.41
C ALA A 42 -9.82 -1.14 5.43
N VAL A 43 -10.80 -1.84 4.84
CA VAL A 43 -12.21 -1.43 4.87
C VAL A 43 -12.75 -1.43 6.30
N ALA A 44 -12.50 -2.47 7.09
CA ALA A 44 -12.93 -2.54 8.48
C ALA A 44 -12.34 -1.39 9.32
N ARG A 45 -11.05 -1.04 9.08
CA ARG A 45 -10.41 0.10 9.72
C ARG A 45 -11.03 1.43 9.31
N SER A 46 -11.42 1.58 8.04
CA SER A 46 -12.11 2.77 7.54
C SER A 46 -13.49 2.95 8.17
N LEU A 47 -14.27 1.88 8.25
CA LEU A 47 -15.57 1.89 8.93
C LEU A 47 -15.44 2.20 10.43
N SER A 48 -14.43 1.64 11.09
CA SER A 48 -14.11 1.96 12.48
C SER A 48 -13.73 3.44 12.67
N LEU A 49 -12.99 4.01 11.73
CA LEU A 49 -12.65 5.44 11.72
C LEU A 49 -13.92 6.29 11.57
N MET A 50 -14.80 5.98 10.61
CA MET A 50 -16.10 6.68 10.44
C MET A 50 -16.89 6.70 11.74
N ARG A 51 -16.96 5.58 12.46
CA ARG A 51 -17.61 5.48 13.77
C ARG A 51 -16.97 6.43 14.80
N ARG A 52 -15.65 6.48 14.86
CA ARG A 52 -14.91 7.36 15.78
C ARG A 52 -15.08 8.85 15.47
N LEU A 53 -15.29 9.17 14.20
CA LEU A 53 -15.58 10.53 13.74
C LEU A 53 -17.04 10.95 13.99
N GLY A 54 -17.86 10.10 14.63
CA GLY A 54 -19.27 10.40 14.95
C GLY A 54 -20.21 10.19 13.77
N SER A 55 -19.79 9.49 12.71
CA SER A 55 -20.67 9.17 11.59
C SER A 55 -21.85 8.30 12.03
N SER A 56 -23.05 8.59 11.53
CA SER A 56 -24.25 7.82 11.87
C SER A 56 -24.15 6.38 11.36
N ARG A 57 -24.87 5.47 12.00
CA ARG A 57 -24.91 4.05 11.63
C ARG A 57 -25.34 3.85 10.16
N ARG A 58 -26.21 4.73 9.65
CA ARG A 58 -26.67 4.67 8.25
C ARG A 58 -25.51 4.83 7.26
N TRP A 59 -24.62 5.78 7.49
CA TRP A 59 -23.44 5.98 6.63
C TRP A 59 -22.43 4.84 6.74
N GLN A 60 -22.28 4.26 7.94
CA GLN A 60 -21.41 3.08 8.10
C GLN A 60 -21.95 1.88 7.34
N LEU A 61 -23.27 1.63 7.43
CA LEU A 61 -23.94 0.57 6.67
C LEU A 61 -23.88 0.83 5.15
N ALA A 62 -24.08 2.07 4.71
CA ALA A 62 -23.95 2.44 3.30
C ALA A 62 -22.52 2.18 2.78
N GLY A 63 -21.50 2.56 3.56
CA GLY A 63 -20.09 2.26 3.21
C GLY A 63 -19.81 0.76 3.15
N MET A 64 -20.31 -0.02 4.10
CA MET A 64 -20.19 -1.47 4.10
C MET A 64 -20.90 -2.08 2.88
N ALA A 65 -22.13 -1.65 2.62
CA ALA A 65 -22.91 -2.11 1.46
C ALA A 65 -22.21 -1.78 0.14
N PHE A 66 -21.60 -0.60 0.03
CA PHE A 66 -20.81 -0.24 -1.15
C PHE A 66 -19.68 -1.24 -1.42
N PHE A 67 -18.88 -1.57 -0.40
CA PHE A 67 -17.79 -2.52 -0.59
C PHE A 67 -18.27 -3.97 -0.81
N CYS A 68 -19.37 -4.38 -0.18
CA CYS A 68 -19.88 -5.74 -0.32
C CYS A 68 -20.69 -5.97 -1.62
N LEU A 69 -21.44 -4.96 -2.07
CA LEU A 69 -22.37 -5.11 -3.19
C LEU A 69 -21.76 -4.69 -4.54
N THR A 70 -20.68 -3.90 -4.52
CA THR A 70 -20.02 -3.47 -5.76
C THR A 70 -19.14 -4.59 -6.31
N PRO A 71 -19.45 -5.19 -7.47
CA PRO A 71 -18.76 -6.39 -7.98
C PRO A 71 -17.27 -6.19 -8.25
N ILE A 72 -16.87 -4.96 -8.52
CA ILE A 72 -15.49 -4.60 -8.83
C ILE A 72 -14.53 -5.00 -7.70
N TRP A 73 -14.94 -4.88 -6.44
CA TRP A 73 -14.10 -5.26 -5.30
C TRP A 73 -13.87 -6.76 -5.26
N GLY A 74 -14.92 -7.56 -5.52
CA GLY A 74 -14.79 -9.00 -5.64
C GLY A 74 -13.87 -9.40 -6.80
N ALA A 75 -14.01 -8.77 -7.96
CA ALA A 75 -13.14 -9.01 -9.11
C ALA A 75 -11.67 -8.70 -8.78
N TYR A 76 -11.39 -7.57 -8.13
CA TYR A 76 -10.03 -7.24 -7.70
C TYR A 76 -9.46 -8.23 -6.67
N CYS A 77 -10.28 -8.83 -5.84
CA CYS A 77 -9.83 -9.83 -4.86
C CYS A 77 -9.33 -11.13 -5.50
N ILE A 78 -9.90 -11.54 -6.64
CA ILE A 78 -9.51 -12.77 -7.36
C ILE A 78 -8.47 -12.54 -8.45
N MET A 79 -8.24 -11.29 -8.86
CA MET A 79 -7.17 -10.97 -9.81
C MET A 79 -5.81 -11.04 -9.13
N LEU A 80 -4.87 -11.75 -9.78
CA LEU A 80 -3.47 -11.79 -9.33
C LEU A 80 -2.75 -10.49 -9.73
N GLY A 81 -3.09 -9.40 -9.04
CA GLY A 81 -2.60 -8.07 -9.37
C GLY A 81 -2.01 -7.33 -8.17
N LYS A 82 -1.28 -6.27 -8.48
CA LYS A 82 -0.69 -5.36 -7.46
C LYS A 82 -1.68 -4.33 -6.93
N ASP A 83 -2.75 -4.07 -7.68
CA ASP A 83 -3.64 -2.93 -7.46
C ASP A 83 -4.49 -3.07 -6.19
N THR A 84 -4.88 -4.29 -5.84
CA THR A 84 -5.61 -4.57 -4.59
C THR A 84 -4.74 -4.28 -3.36
N LEU A 85 -3.50 -4.76 -3.35
CA LEU A 85 -2.54 -4.52 -2.26
C LEU A 85 -2.21 -3.02 -2.15
N PHE A 86 -1.99 -2.36 -3.28
CA PHE A 86 -1.76 -0.93 -3.32
C PHE A 86 -2.95 -0.14 -2.73
N THR A 87 -4.17 -0.41 -3.23
CA THR A 87 -5.39 0.27 -2.77
C THR A 87 -5.64 0.07 -1.28
N ALA A 88 -5.50 -1.17 -0.80
CA ALA A 88 -5.66 -1.48 0.62
C ALA A 88 -4.63 -0.73 1.49
N THR A 89 -3.37 -0.66 1.03
CA THR A 89 -2.31 0.03 1.76
C THR A 89 -2.53 1.56 1.76
N VAL A 90 -2.94 2.14 0.63
CA VAL A 90 -3.31 3.57 0.55
C VAL A 90 -4.45 3.88 1.51
N LEU A 91 -5.48 3.04 1.54
CA LEU A 91 -6.63 3.22 2.42
C LEU A 91 -6.20 3.16 3.90
N LEU A 92 -5.36 2.21 4.29
CA LEU A 92 -4.80 2.13 5.65
C LEU A 92 -3.97 3.35 6.01
N TRP A 93 -3.15 3.83 5.09
CA TRP A 93 -2.34 5.02 5.30
C TRP A 93 -3.17 6.28 5.48
N LEU A 94 -4.25 6.45 4.68
CA LEU A 94 -5.21 7.53 4.84
C LEU A 94 -5.94 7.46 6.19
N VAL A 95 -6.38 6.27 6.61
CA VAL A 95 -6.97 6.05 7.94
C VAL A 95 -6.01 6.49 9.04
N GLN A 96 -4.74 6.10 8.97
CA GLN A 96 -3.72 6.50 9.94
C GLN A 96 -3.51 8.02 9.94
N THR A 97 -3.46 8.64 8.76
CA THR A 97 -3.32 10.10 8.62
C THR A 97 -4.47 10.84 9.28
N VAL A 98 -5.71 10.41 9.07
CA VAL A 98 -6.88 11.02 9.70
C VAL A 98 -6.90 10.78 11.22
N GLU A 99 -6.56 9.57 11.69
CA GLU A 99 -6.42 9.26 13.12
C GLU A 99 -5.39 10.18 13.80
N TRP A 100 -4.28 10.46 13.11
CA TRP A 100 -3.25 11.38 13.57
C TRP A 100 -3.73 12.84 13.56
N ALA A 101 -4.24 13.33 12.43
CA ALA A 101 -4.66 14.72 12.25
C ALA A 101 -5.77 15.13 13.24
N ARG A 102 -6.68 14.19 13.55
CA ARG A 102 -7.78 14.38 14.50
C ARG A 102 -7.40 14.09 15.96
N GLY A 103 -6.17 13.67 16.23
CA GLY A 103 -5.74 13.33 17.58
C GLY A 103 -6.51 12.17 18.22
N LEU A 104 -7.13 11.29 17.39
CA LEU A 104 -7.97 10.19 17.86
C LEU A 104 -7.18 9.11 18.60
N ARG A 105 -5.88 9.13 18.49
CA ARG A 105 -4.96 8.19 19.15
C ARG A 105 -3.65 8.88 19.54
N ARG A 106 -3.04 8.40 20.63
CA ARG A 106 -1.68 8.80 21.00
C ARG A 106 -0.68 8.16 20.04
N TRP A 107 0.25 8.96 19.50
CA TRP A 107 1.27 8.55 18.56
C TRP A 107 2.60 8.34 19.26
N GLY A 108 2.91 7.09 19.55
CA GLY A 108 4.22 6.64 20.00
C GLY A 108 5.13 6.23 18.82
N PRO A 109 6.40 5.85 19.11
CA PRO A 109 7.36 5.47 18.07
C PRO A 109 6.87 4.31 17.20
N GLY A 110 6.23 3.30 17.76
CA GLY A 110 5.71 2.16 17.00
C GLY A 110 4.63 2.54 15.98
N ARG A 111 3.82 3.59 16.24
CA ARG A 111 2.83 4.07 15.26
C ARG A 111 3.46 4.87 14.14
N TRP A 112 4.49 5.66 14.47
CA TRP A 112 5.27 6.35 13.45
C TRP A 112 6.00 5.36 12.55
N ALA A 113 6.54 4.27 13.12
CA ALA A 113 7.13 3.19 12.34
C ALA A 113 6.10 2.49 11.44
N LEU A 114 4.90 2.20 11.94
CA LEU A 114 3.81 1.62 11.14
C LEU A 114 3.36 2.58 10.02
N TYR A 115 3.31 3.87 10.29
CA TYR A 115 2.97 4.90 9.31
C TYR A 115 4.04 4.99 8.21
N ALA A 116 5.31 4.97 8.58
CA ALA A 116 6.42 4.93 7.64
C ALA A 116 6.41 3.65 6.81
N LEU A 117 6.14 2.50 7.44
CA LEU A 117 6.02 1.21 6.75
C LEU A 117 4.89 1.22 5.71
N THR A 118 3.69 1.73 6.06
CA THR A 118 2.59 1.82 5.10
C THR A 118 2.89 2.78 3.95
N ALA A 119 3.55 3.92 4.22
CA ALA A 119 4.01 4.85 3.18
C ALA A 119 5.06 4.20 2.26
N LEU A 120 6.00 3.44 2.82
CA LEU A 120 7.00 2.69 2.05
C LEU A 120 6.34 1.60 1.19
N LEU A 121 5.39 0.84 1.75
CA LEU A 121 4.67 -0.20 1.01
C LEU A 121 3.90 0.39 -0.19
N ILE A 122 3.31 1.58 -0.08
CA ILE A 122 2.69 2.28 -1.22
C ILE A 122 3.69 2.44 -2.36
N CYS A 123 4.94 2.85 -2.05
CA CYS A 123 6.00 3.03 -3.04
C CYS A 123 6.46 1.68 -3.63
N LEU A 124 6.54 0.64 -2.81
CA LEU A 124 7.00 -0.69 -3.22
C LEU A 124 5.96 -1.45 -4.06
N TRP A 125 4.65 -1.30 -3.78
CA TRP A 125 3.60 -1.95 -4.59
C TRP A 125 3.51 -1.39 -6.01
N ARG A 126 3.72 -0.09 -6.19
CA ARG A 126 3.67 0.55 -7.52
C ARG A 126 4.84 1.51 -7.70
N ASN A 127 5.48 1.45 -8.87
CA ASN A 127 6.56 2.38 -9.22
C ASN A 127 6.15 3.86 -9.11
N ASN A 128 4.86 4.15 -9.35
CA ASN A 128 4.30 5.49 -9.23
C ASN A 128 3.87 5.85 -7.79
N GLY A 129 3.99 4.94 -6.84
CA GLY A 129 3.61 5.16 -5.44
C GLY A 129 4.38 6.30 -4.79
N LEU A 130 5.63 6.48 -5.18
CA LEU A 130 6.49 7.57 -4.71
C LEU A 130 5.90 8.95 -5.04
N TYR A 131 5.36 9.12 -6.25
CA TYR A 131 4.71 10.37 -6.68
C TYR A 131 3.40 10.66 -5.95
N LEU A 132 2.80 9.66 -5.33
CA LEU A 132 1.66 9.83 -4.44
C LEU A 132 2.12 10.11 -3.00
N ALA A 133 3.01 9.29 -2.46
CA ALA A 133 3.37 9.32 -1.05
C ALA A 133 4.13 10.59 -0.66
N LEU A 134 5.14 11.01 -1.43
CA LEU A 134 5.97 12.16 -1.09
C LEU A 134 5.20 13.49 -1.09
N PRO A 135 4.44 13.86 -2.13
CA PRO A 135 3.65 15.09 -2.12
C PRO A 135 2.61 15.10 -1.00
N CYS A 136 1.94 13.97 -0.74
CA CYS A 136 0.99 13.88 0.36
C CYS A 136 1.68 14.06 1.72
N LEU A 137 2.82 13.42 1.96
CA LEU A 137 3.61 13.62 3.20
C LEU A 137 4.02 15.07 3.37
N LEU A 138 4.44 15.74 2.30
CA LEU A 138 4.80 17.15 2.32
C LEU A 138 3.59 18.03 2.68
N VAL A 139 2.47 17.84 2.00
CA VAL A 139 1.22 18.56 2.29
C VAL A 139 0.78 18.33 3.73
N PHE A 140 0.82 17.10 4.22
CA PHE A 140 0.45 16.78 5.60
C PHE A 140 1.42 17.43 6.61
N ALA A 141 2.71 17.44 6.31
CA ALA A 141 3.71 18.09 7.14
C ALA A 141 3.50 19.61 7.22
N LEU A 142 3.16 20.25 6.11
CA LEU A 142 2.99 21.70 6.04
C LEU A 142 1.63 22.15 6.59
N ALA A 143 0.54 21.46 6.19
CA ALA A 143 -0.82 21.90 6.47
C ALA A 143 -1.37 21.41 7.81
N LEU A 144 -1.03 20.18 8.22
CA LEU A 144 -1.67 19.52 9.36
C LEU A 144 -0.74 19.35 10.56
N ALA A 145 0.58 19.31 10.35
CA ALA A 145 1.52 18.96 11.40
C ALA A 145 1.79 20.12 12.38
N ARG A 146 1.73 19.81 13.68
CA ARG A 146 2.29 20.66 14.72
C ARG A 146 3.82 20.69 14.60
N ARG A 147 4.48 21.73 15.11
CA ARG A 147 5.94 21.90 14.97
C ARG A 147 6.75 20.63 15.29
N GLY A 148 6.42 19.90 16.38
CA GLY A 148 7.12 18.67 16.76
C GLY A 148 6.89 17.48 15.82
N ASP A 149 5.73 17.41 15.17
CA ASP A 149 5.40 16.33 14.26
C ASP A 149 5.89 16.59 12.83
N ARG A 150 6.19 17.85 12.46
CA ARG A 150 6.80 18.20 11.17
C ARG A 150 8.13 17.52 10.96
N LEU A 151 8.98 17.53 11.98
CA LEU A 151 10.27 16.83 11.95
C LEU A 151 10.12 15.33 11.77
N ARG A 152 9.14 14.71 12.47
CA ARG A 152 8.86 13.29 12.34
C ARG A 152 8.32 12.93 10.95
N MET A 153 7.41 13.73 10.42
CA MET A 153 6.91 13.52 9.04
C MET A 153 8.00 13.76 8.00
N GLY A 154 8.84 14.77 8.17
CA GLY A 154 10.03 14.99 7.35
C GLY A 154 10.99 13.80 7.42
N GLY A 155 11.19 13.23 8.61
CA GLY A 155 11.97 12.01 8.81
C GLY A 155 11.36 10.79 8.10
N VAL A 156 10.03 10.63 8.15
CA VAL A 156 9.34 9.58 7.40
C VAL A 156 9.53 9.76 5.89
N ALA A 157 9.33 10.97 5.38
CA ALA A 157 9.51 11.27 3.95
C ALA A 157 10.94 11.02 3.48
N ALA A 158 11.92 11.50 4.25
CA ALA A 158 13.35 11.26 3.97
C ALA A 158 13.70 9.77 4.05
N GLY A 159 13.19 9.06 5.04
CA GLY A 159 13.40 7.61 5.19
C GLY A 159 12.80 6.81 4.04
N VAL A 160 11.55 7.11 3.64
CA VAL A 160 10.91 6.47 2.48
C VAL A 160 11.71 6.73 1.21
N LEU A 161 12.13 7.98 0.98
CA LEU A 161 12.94 8.34 -0.18
C LEU A 161 14.29 7.61 -0.17
N ALA A 162 15.00 7.60 0.96
CA ALA A 162 16.30 6.93 1.08
C ALA A 162 16.20 5.43 0.83
N VAL A 163 15.16 4.77 1.38
CA VAL A 163 14.94 3.34 1.16
C VAL A 163 14.59 3.06 -0.29
N MET A 164 13.77 3.90 -0.94
CA MET A 164 13.43 3.73 -2.37
C MET A 164 14.64 3.94 -3.27
N LEU A 165 15.46 4.95 -2.99
CA LEU A 165 16.72 5.16 -3.73
C LEU A 165 17.70 3.99 -3.54
N ALA A 166 17.83 3.46 -2.34
CA ALA A 166 18.64 2.28 -2.07
C ALA A 166 18.08 1.04 -2.77
N PHE A 167 16.76 0.86 -2.77
CA PHE A 167 16.11 -0.23 -3.46
C PHE A 167 16.36 -0.17 -4.97
N ASP A 168 16.14 0.97 -5.60
CA ASP A 168 16.26 1.14 -7.05
C ASP A 168 17.71 1.14 -7.53
N ASN A 169 18.66 1.72 -6.76
CA ASN A 169 20.05 1.88 -7.21
C ASN A 169 21.00 0.81 -6.71
N LEU A 170 20.70 0.12 -5.62
CA LEU A 170 21.57 -0.91 -5.05
C LEU A 170 20.98 -2.30 -5.23
N LEU A 171 19.74 -2.50 -4.81
CA LEU A 171 19.16 -3.83 -4.73
C LEU A 171 18.74 -4.38 -6.10
N VAL A 172 18.07 -3.57 -6.92
CA VAL A 172 17.61 -3.96 -8.25
C VAL A 172 18.78 -4.31 -9.18
N PRO A 173 19.86 -3.50 -9.29
CA PRO A 173 21.05 -3.84 -10.07
C PRO A 173 21.82 -5.04 -9.51
N ALA A 174 21.97 -5.14 -8.18
CA ALA A 174 22.67 -6.25 -7.53
C ALA A 174 22.03 -7.61 -7.83
N LEU A 175 20.73 -7.64 -8.12
CA LEU A 175 19.99 -8.84 -8.49
C LEU A 175 19.98 -9.12 -10.00
N GLY A 176 20.70 -8.34 -10.79
CA GLY A 176 20.76 -8.49 -12.24
C GLY A 176 19.42 -8.22 -12.95
N ILE A 177 18.51 -7.52 -12.28
CA ILE A 177 17.20 -7.17 -12.84
C ILE A 177 17.40 -5.97 -13.76
N VAL A 178 17.30 -6.19 -15.07
CA VAL A 178 17.36 -5.12 -16.06
C VAL A 178 16.14 -4.23 -15.92
N ASP A 179 16.35 -3.00 -15.46
CA ASP A 179 15.30 -1.99 -15.42
C ASP A 179 15.06 -1.46 -16.83
N ASN A 180 13.96 -1.86 -17.44
CA ASN A 180 13.53 -1.37 -18.75
C ASN A 180 13.08 0.11 -18.74
N ARG A 181 13.30 0.84 -17.65
CA ARG A 181 13.02 2.28 -17.61
C ARG A 181 13.91 3.07 -18.60
N ALA A 182 15.11 2.56 -18.87
CA ALA A 182 16.06 3.18 -19.81
C ALA A 182 15.78 2.85 -21.28
N SER A 183 15.00 1.82 -21.55
CA SER A 183 14.76 1.33 -22.92
C SER A 183 13.54 1.92 -23.58
N GLY A 184 13.13 3.16 -23.30
CA GLY A 184 12.20 3.95 -24.14
C GLY A 184 10.99 3.25 -24.79
N VAL A 185 10.76 1.99 -24.49
CA VAL A 185 9.73 1.14 -25.07
C VAL A 185 8.41 1.39 -24.38
N TYR A 186 7.96 2.62 -24.47
CA TYR A 186 6.56 2.95 -24.21
C TYR A 186 5.65 2.61 -25.40
N SER A 187 6.27 2.08 -26.44
CA SER A 187 5.55 1.70 -27.63
C SER A 187 5.72 0.25 -27.86
N LEU A 188 4.90 -0.49 -27.33
CA LEU A 188 4.55 -1.63 -28.06
C LEU A 188 3.17 -1.97 -28.00
N PRO A 189 3.01 -2.06 -29.01
CA PRO A 189 1.97 -2.23 -29.96
C PRO A 189 1.27 -3.51 -29.60
N PHE A 190 0.13 -3.35 -29.68
CA PHE A 190 -0.84 -4.22 -30.31
C PHE A 190 -0.21 -4.97 -31.51
N GLN A 191 0.31 -6.15 -31.27
CA GLN A 191 0.42 -7.21 -32.24
C GLN A 191 -0.28 -8.43 -31.70
#